data_97a4833f93de44e54f6e45189c7fc604
#
_entry.id   97a4833f93de44e54f6e45189c7fc604
#
_cell.length_a   1.000
_cell.length_b   1.000
_cell.length_c   1.000
_cell.angle_alpha   90.00
_cell.angle_beta   90.00
_cell.angle_gamma   90.00
#
_symmetry.space_group_name_H-M   'P 1'
#
loop_
_entity.id
_entity.type
_entity.pdbx_description
1 polymer ?
#
loop_
_entity_poly.entity_id
_entity_poly.type
_entity_poly.pdbx_seq_one_letter_code
_entity_poly.pdbx_strand_id
1 'polypeptide(L)'
;MGAMLGFAGYLADLSAPIAPAKSRQCSVGTTTMTDHATPNLPSRDFAVTAAFYAGLGFVEGWRDEGWMIVKRGGLTLEFFPHPGLDPSTSWFSCCLRLDDLDAFYEAARTAGVPEGCGGQPRLQPATEEASGLRIAYLVDPDGTLVRLIQN
;
A
#
# COMPACT_ATOMS: atom_id res chain seq x y z
N MET A 1 -85.89 -28.31 28.06
CA MET A 1 -84.57 -28.66 28.59
C MET A 1 -83.56 -28.14 27.60
N GLY A 2 -82.96 -27.01 27.80
CA GLY A 2 -82.02 -26.45 26.95
C GLY A 2 -81.26 -25.37 27.74
N ALA A 3 -80.01 -25.63 28.05
CA ALA A 3 -79.17 -24.74 28.79
C ALA A 3 -78.64 -23.67 27.89
N MET A 4 -78.88 -22.40 28.15
CA MET A 4 -78.25 -21.23 27.58
C MET A 4 -76.88 -21.07 28.28
N LEU A 5 -75.83 -21.15 27.51
CA LEU A 5 -74.44 -20.78 27.87
C LEU A 5 -74.19 -19.33 27.49
N GLY A 6 -73.96 -18.49 28.49
CA GLY A 6 -73.67 -17.06 28.30
C GLY A 6 -72.26 -16.84 27.78
N PHE A 7 -72.18 -16.01 26.79
CA PHE A 7 -70.89 -15.41 26.27
C PHE A 7 -70.57 -14.24 27.18
N ALA A 8 -69.58 -14.40 28.06
CA ALA A 8 -68.95 -13.29 28.75
C ALA A 8 -67.87 -12.72 27.85
N GLY A 9 -68.02 -11.44 27.47
CA GLY A 9 -67.09 -10.71 26.62
C GLY A 9 -65.74 -10.50 27.32
N TYR A 10 -64.71 -10.81 26.59
CA TYR A 10 -63.34 -10.49 26.97
C TYR A 10 -63.01 -9.14 26.28
N LEU A 11 -63.11 -8.06 27.05
CA LEU A 11 -62.61 -6.76 26.63
C LEU A 11 -61.09 -6.78 26.89
N ALA A 12 -60.30 -6.97 25.82
CA ALA A 12 -58.86 -6.81 25.88
C ALA A 12 -58.52 -5.33 26.06
N ASP A 13 -57.77 -5.05 27.10
CA ASP A 13 -57.20 -3.75 27.41
C ASP A 13 -56.18 -3.34 26.32
N LEU A 14 -56.50 -2.30 25.56
CA LEU A 14 -55.67 -1.76 24.46
C LEU A 14 -54.70 -0.64 24.90
N SER A 15 -54.39 -0.55 26.21
CA SER A 15 -53.53 0.52 26.74
C SER A 15 -52.10 0.10 27.08
N ALA A 16 -51.54 -0.91 26.43
CA ALA A 16 -50.12 -1.20 26.56
C ALA A 16 -49.29 -0.28 25.66
N PRO A 17 -48.29 0.46 26.18
CA PRO A 17 -47.44 1.30 25.32
C PRO A 17 -46.60 0.44 24.41
N ILE A 18 -46.67 0.70 23.08
CA ILE A 18 -45.82 0.08 22.09
C ILE A 18 -44.37 0.54 22.35
N ALA A 19 -43.51 -0.33 22.82
CA ALA A 19 -42.09 -0.04 22.95
C ALA A 19 -41.52 0.30 21.59
N PRO A 20 -40.69 1.37 21.46
CA PRO A 20 -40.08 1.71 20.18
C PRO A 20 -39.20 0.57 19.70
N ALA A 21 -39.45 0.09 18.50
CA ALA A 21 -38.62 -0.89 17.83
C ALA A 21 -37.19 -0.35 17.78
N LYS A 22 -36.24 -1.07 18.40
CA LYS A 22 -34.82 -0.79 18.26
C LYS A 22 -34.50 -0.85 16.78
N SER A 23 -34.31 0.30 16.16
CA SER A 23 -33.75 0.40 14.81
C SER A 23 -32.37 -0.28 14.84
N ARG A 24 -32.28 -1.45 14.23
CA ARG A 24 -30.99 -2.01 13.88
C ARG A 24 -30.34 -1.07 12.88
N GLN A 25 -29.48 -0.20 13.38
CA GLN A 25 -28.57 0.54 12.55
C GLN A 25 -27.71 -0.49 11.83
N CYS A 26 -28.05 -0.77 10.57
CA CYS A 26 -27.21 -1.49 9.66
C CYS A 26 -26.03 -0.54 9.38
N SER A 27 -24.92 -0.67 10.11
CA SER A 27 -23.66 -0.04 9.73
C SER A 27 -23.27 -0.69 8.42
N VAL A 28 -23.61 -0.02 7.33
CA VAL A 28 -23.00 -0.27 6.04
C VAL A 28 -21.54 0.14 6.21
N GLY A 29 -20.68 -0.82 6.55
CA GLY A 29 -19.24 -0.63 6.48
C GLY A 29 -18.96 -0.22 5.05
N THR A 30 -18.60 1.04 4.85
CA THR A 30 -18.07 1.52 3.58
C THR A 30 -16.78 0.75 3.37
N THR A 31 -16.83 -0.36 2.64
CA THR A 31 -15.64 -1.00 2.11
C THR A 31 -15.07 0.01 1.13
N THR A 32 -14.11 0.79 1.57
CA THR A 32 -13.32 1.64 0.68
C THR A 32 -12.60 0.67 -0.25
N MET A 33 -13.09 0.58 -1.48
CA MET A 33 -12.38 -0.10 -2.56
C MET A 33 -11.10 0.70 -2.77
N THR A 34 -9.97 0.10 -2.46
CA THR A 34 -8.65 0.72 -2.60
C THR A 34 -7.95 0.12 -3.81
N ASP A 35 -8.59 0.23 -4.98
CA ASP A 35 -7.95 -0.17 -6.22
C ASP A 35 -6.67 0.67 -6.39
N HIS A 36 -5.55 0.01 -6.67
CA HIS A 36 -4.27 0.65 -6.89
C HIS A 36 -3.44 -0.16 -7.87
N ALA A 37 -2.52 0.50 -8.55
CA ALA A 37 -1.53 -0.13 -9.39
C ALA A 37 -0.21 -0.22 -8.63
N THR A 38 0.48 -1.35 -8.75
CA THR A 38 1.79 -1.56 -8.16
C THR A 38 2.85 -1.68 -9.26
N PRO A 39 4.03 -1.06 -9.10
CA PRO A 39 5.17 -1.35 -9.95
C PRO A 39 5.57 -2.81 -9.80
N ASN A 40 5.82 -3.48 -10.92
CA ASN A 40 6.36 -4.83 -10.97
C ASN A 40 7.78 -4.78 -11.51
N LEU A 41 8.77 -5.03 -10.66
CA LEU A 41 10.18 -4.77 -10.87
C LEU A 41 11.00 -6.07 -10.86
N PRO A 42 12.11 -6.14 -11.57
CA PRO A 42 12.98 -7.31 -11.55
C PRO A 42 13.81 -7.36 -10.28
N SER A 43 14.15 -8.58 -9.85
CA SER A 43 15.12 -8.84 -8.80
C SER A 43 16.01 -10.02 -9.21
N ARG A 44 17.32 -9.86 -9.16
CA ARG A 44 18.26 -10.95 -9.38
C ARG A 44 18.33 -11.91 -8.20
N ASP A 45 18.11 -11.37 -7.00
CA ASP A 45 18.08 -12.10 -5.74
C ASP A 45 17.15 -11.39 -4.77
N PHE A 46 16.05 -12.02 -4.42
CA PHE A 46 15.06 -11.45 -3.49
C PHE A 46 15.62 -11.11 -2.11
N ALA A 47 16.63 -11.86 -1.61
CA ALA A 47 17.22 -11.57 -0.32
C ALA A 47 18.02 -10.26 -0.36
N VAL A 48 18.79 -10.03 -1.42
CA VAL A 48 19.54 -8.79 -1.65
C VAL A 48 18.60 -7.62 -1.84
N THR A 49 17.57 -7.77 -2.67
CA THR A 49 16.56 -6.74 -2.93
C THR A 49 15.78 -6.39 -1.65
N ALA A 50 15.33 -7.39 -0.89
CA ALA A 50 14.63 -7.16 0.38
C ALA A 50 15.51 -6.41 1.38
N ALA A 51 16.79 -6.80 1.53
CA ALA A 51 17.72 -6.12 2.42
C ALA A 51 17.95 -4.65 2.02
N PHE A 52 18.08 -4.38 0.72
CA PHE A 52 18.21 -3.03 0.20
C PHE A 52 16.99 -2.16 0.52
N TYR A 53 15.80 -2.63 0.18
CA TYR A 53 14.56 -1.88 0.45
C TYR A 53 14.23 -1.79 1.94
N ALA A 54 14.64 -2.77 2.76
CA ALA A 54 14.53 -2.66 4.23
C ALA A 54 15.35 -1.48 4.77
N GLY A 55 16.56 -1.23 4.24
CA GLY A 55 17.35 -0.04 4.56
C GLY A 55 16.62 1.27 4.23
N LEU A 56 15.75 1.27 3.23
CA LEU A 56 14.89 2.40 2.85
C LEU A 56 13.59 2.46 3.66
N GLY A 57 13.39 1.59 4.66
CA GLY A 57 12.21 1.55 5.51
C GLY A 57 11.03 0.75 4.97
N PHE A 58 11.23 -0.06 3.92
CA PHE A 58 10.22 -1.02 3.49
C PHE A 58 10.25 -2.28 4.35
N VAL A 59 9.11 -2.91 4.49
CA VAL A 59 8.95 -4.19 5.19
C VAL A 59 8.46 -5.23 4.19
N GLU A 60 9.06 -6.42 4.22
CA GLU A 60 8.58 -7.54 3.43
C GLU A 60 7.18 -7.95 3.90
N GLY A 61 6.21 -7.87 3.00
CA GLY A 61 4.82 -8.23 3.26
C GLY A 61 4.52 -9.68 2.88
N TRP A 62 5.17 -10.17 1.83
CA TRP A 62 5.00 -11.53 1.33
C TRP A 62 6.13 -11.89 0.36
N ARG A 63 6.49 -13.18 0.32
CA ARG A 63 7.45 -13.73 -0.63
C ARG A 63 7.26 -15.25 -0.84
N ASP A 64 7.40 -15.68 -2.10
CA ASP A 64 7.66 -17.07 -2.48
C ASP A 64 8.82 -17.11 -3.49
N GLU A 65 8.95 -18.22 -4.24
CA GLU A 65 10.01 -18.38 -5.25
C GLU A 65 9.81 -17.51 -6.50
N GLY A 66 8.56 -17.12 -6.80
CA GLY A 66 8.19 -16.39 -8.02
C GLY A 66 7.83 -14.93 -7.81
N TRP A 67 7.61 -14.49 -6.56
CA TRP A 67 7.10 -13.16 -6.28
C TRP A 67 7.47 -12.65 -4.89
N MET A 68 7.74 -11.36 -4.79
CA MET A 68 7.99 -10.69 -3.50
C MET A 68 7.25 -9.36 -3.46
N ILE A 69 6.66 -9.04 -2.31
CA ILE A 69 5.97 -7.77 -2.06
C ILE A 69 6.62 -7.08 -0.87
N VAL A 70 7.02 -5.82 -1.05
CA VAL A 70 7.50 -4.97 0.05
C VAL A 70 6.62 -3.72 0.18
N LYS A 71 6.48 -3.22 1.41
CA LYS A 71 5.58 -2.10 1.74
C LYS A 71 6.25 -1.07 2.64
N ARG A 72 5.97 0.22 2.39
CA ARG A 72 6.34 1.33 3.24
C ARG A 72 5.20 2.36 3.27
N GLY A 73 4.48 2.48 4.38
CA GLY A 73 3.29 3.34 4.44
C GLY A 73 2.27 2.97 3.36
N GLY A 74 1.92 3.93 2.51
CA GLY A 74 1.03 3.71 1.36
C GLY A 74 1.72 3.15 0.11
N LEU A 75 3.04 2.99 0.12
CA LEU A 75 3.79 2.46 -1.02
C LEU A 75 3.80 0.93 -1.01
N THR A 76 3.60 0.34 -2.18
CA THR A 76 3.76 -1.09 -2.40
C THR A 76 4.60 -1.30 -3.65
N LEU A 77 5.63 -2.13 -3.56
CA LEU A 77 6.45 -2.57 -4.69
C LEU A 77 6.38 -4.09 -4.78
N GLU A 78 6.34 -4.59 -5.99
CA GLU A 78 6.30 -6.01 -6.28
C GLU A 78 7.52 -6.39 -7.12
N PHE A 79 8.09 -7.56 -6.87
CA PHE A 79 9.28 -8.02 -7.55
C PHE A 79 9.07 -9.43 -8.12
N PHE A 80 9.61 -9.65 -9.32
CA PHE A 80 9.69 -10.96 -9.95
C PHE A 80 11.16 -11.39 -10.11
N PRO A 81 11.48 -12.71 -10.11
CA PRO A 81 12.84 -13.18 -10.24
C PRO A 81 13.37 -12.95 -11.66
N HIS A 82 14.54 -12.32 -11.75
CA HIS A 82 15.27 -12.11 -13.00
C HIS A 82 16.78 -12.32 -12.81
N PRO A 83 17.24 -13.52 -12.51
CA PRO A 83 18.65 -13.78 -12.10
C PRO A 83 19.67 -13.44 -13.19
N GLY A 84 19.26 -13.44 -14.46
CA GLY A 84 20.12 -13.09 -15.60
C GLY A 84 20.17 -11.62 -15.96
N LEU A 85 19.54 -10.73 -15.20
CA LEU A 85 19.53 -9.31 -15.48
C LEU A 85 20.94 -8.71 -15.35
N ASP A 86 21.37 -7.95 -16.35
CA ASP A 86 22.54 -7.08 -16.22
C ASP A 86 22.07 -5.70 -15.73
N PRO A 87 22.44 -5.31 -14.49
CA PRO A 87 22.01 -4.03 -13.93
C PRO A 87 22.48 -2.80 -14.73
N SER A 88 23.60 -2.92 -15.45
CA SER A 88 24.16 -1.81 -16.22
C SER A 88 23.34 -1.46 -17.45
N THR A 89 22.52 -2.39 -17.92
CA THR A 89 21.67 -2.26 -19.11
C THR A 89 20.18 -2.31 -18.78
N SER A 90 19.82 -2.28 -17.50
CA SER A 90 18.43 -2.34 -17.04
C SER A 90 17.62 -1.14 -17.53
N TRP A 91 16.45 -1.41 -18.10
CA TRP A 91 15.47 -0.42 -18.56
C TRP A 91 14.27 -0.28 -17.62
N PHE A 92 14.26 -1.05 -16.53
CA PHE A 92 13.15 -1.03 -15.58
C PHE A 92 13.12 0.28 -14.80
N SER A 93 11.92 0.80 -14.60
CA SER A 93 11.74 2.02 -13.82
C SER A 93 10.36 2.13 -13.20
N CYS A 94 10.26 2.89 -12.11
CA CYS A 94 9.01 3.28 -11.51
C CYS A 94 9.07 4.70 -10.94
N CYS A 95 7.91 5.23 -10.54
CA CYS A 95 7.79 6.50 -9.85
C CYS A 95 7.18 6.28 -8.48
N LEU A 96 7.78 6.84 -7.44
CA LEU A 96 7.22 6.93 -6.10
C LEU A 96 6.81 8.38 -5.86
N ARG A 97 5.52 8.59 -5.54
CA ARG A 97 4.99 9.87 -5.12
C ARG A 97 5.10 9.96 -3.59
N LEU A 98 5.77 10.97 -3.09
CA LEU A 98 6.18 11.11 -1.70
C LEU A 98 5.67 12.42 -1.11
N ASP A 99 5.04 12.35 0.05
CA ASP A 99 4.65 13.55 0.80
C ASP A 99 5.87 14.22 1.44
N ASP A 100 6.92 13.44 1.74
CA ASP A 100 8.19 13.93 2.28
C ASP A 100 9.35 13.26 1.52
N LEU A 101 9.76 13.89 0.42
CA LEU A 101 10.89 13.46 -0.39
C LEU A 101 12.21 13.51 0.39
N ASP A 102 12.39 14.54 1.21
CA ASP A 102 13.65 14.75 1.94
C ASP A 102 13.86 13.67 3.00
N ALA A 103 12.82 13.28 3.73
CA ALA A 103 12.89 12.17 4.67
C ALA A 103 13.19 10.83 3.98
N PHE A 104 12.66 10.60 2.78
CA PHE A 104 12.99 9.40 2.00
C PHE A 104 14.44 9.42 1.53
N TYR A 105 14.89 10.56 1.02
CA TYR A 105 16.27 10.76 0.56
C TYR A 105 17.28 10.52 1.69
N GLU A 106 17.04 11.10 2.86
CA GLU A 106 17.90 10.90 4.04
C GLU A 106 17.89 9.45 4.53
N ALA A 107 16.78 8.74 4.45
CA ALA A 107 16.75 7.31 4.75
C ALA A 107 17.66 6.52 3.80
N ALA A 108 17.66 6.84 2.51
CA ALA A 108 18.54 6.20 1.54
C ALA A 108 20.03 6.50 1.82
N ARG A 109 20.37 7.75 2.15
CA ARG A 109 21.74 8.12 2.54
C ARG A 109 22.19 7.38 3.81
N THR A 110 21.33 7.34 4.81
CA THR A 110 21.59 6.65 6.09
C THR A 110 21.78 5.15 5.89
N ALA A 111 21.05 4.55 4.93
CA ALA A 111 21.22 3.15 4.53
C ALA A 111 22.53 2.90 3.76
N GLY A 112 23.32 3.95 3.49
CA GLY A 112 24.61 3.83 2.82
C GLY A 112 24.53 3.79 1.29
N VAL A 113 23.41 4.24 0.68
CA VAL A 113 23.33 4.38 -0.78
C VAL A 113 24.26 5.51 -1.22
N PRO A 114 25.26 5.26 -2.08
CA PRO A 114 26.21 6.27 -2.49
C PRO A 114 25.57 7.34 -3.37
N GLU A 115 25.92 8.60 -3.13
CA GLU A 115 25.57 9.69 -4.02
C GLU A 115 26.52 9.71 -5.23
N GLY A 116 25.97 9.91 -6.42
CA GLY A 116 26.77 9.99 -7.65
C GLY A 116 26.03 9.59 -8.92
N CYS A 117 26.78 9.60 -10.03
CA CYS A 117 26.24 9.32 -11.36
C CYS A 117 26.61 7.92 -11.87
N GLY A 118 27.43 7.16 -11.19
CA GLY A 118 27.91 5.85 -11.63
C GLY A 118 27.67 4.72 -10.63
N GLY A 119 27.57 3.50 -11.16
CA GLY A 119 27.36 2.29 -10.34
C GLY A 119 25.92 2.05 -9.90
N GLN A 120 25.70 0.89 -9.29
CA GLN A 120 24.45 0.49 -8.64
C GLN A 120 24.78 -0.12 -7.28
N PRO A 121 24.02 0.22 -6.20
CA PRO A 121 23.00 1.26 -6.17
C PRO A 121 23.59 2.65 -6.18
N ARG A 122 22.77 3.68 -6.50
CA ARG A 122 23.19 5.07 -6.43
C ARG A 122 22.00 5.99 -6.18
N LEU A 123 22.30 7.19 -5.67
CA LEU A 123 21.33 8.22 -5.35
C LEU A 123 21.76 9.55 -5.98
N GLN A 124 20.82 10.30 -6.54
CA GLN A 124 21.05 11.66 -7.02
C GLN A 124 20.11 12.63 -6.28
N PRO A 125 20.62 13.80 -5.86
CA PRO A 125 19.84 14.75 -5.07
C PRO A 125 18.65 15.29 -5.85
N ALA A 126 17.65 15.74 -5.11
CA ALA A 126 16.45 16.31 -5.68
C ALA A 126 16.74 17.63 -6.37
N THR A 127 16.26 17.77 -7.60
CA THR A 127 16.30 18.99 -8.40
C THR A 127 14.90 19.36 -8.84
N GLU A 128 14.68 20.65 -9.10
CA GLU A 128 13.47 21.11 -9.75
C GLU A 128 13.61 20.91 -11.26
N GLU A 129 12.73 20.11 -11.82
CA GLU A 129 12.70 19.80 -13.24
C GLU A 129 11.95 20.90 -14.03
N ALA A 130 12.12 20.94 -15.34
CA ALA A 130 11.41 21.88 -16.21
C ALA A 130 9.87 21.76 -16.12
N SER A 131 9.37 20.65 -15.63
CA SER A 131 7.95 20.40 -15.32
C SER A 131 7.46 21.11 -14.06
N GLY A 132 8.34 21.74 -13.27
CA GLY A 132 8.06 22.29 -11.96
C GLY A 132 7.97 21.23 -10.83
N LEU A 133 8.24 19.96 -11.14
CA LEU A 133 8.28 18.90 -10.14
C LEU A 133 9.68 18.81 -9.52
N ARG A 134 9.73 18.60 -8.21
CA ARG A 134 10.96 18.30 -7.49
C ARG A 134 11.17 16.78 -7.47
N ILE A 135 12.27 16.32 -8.09
CA ILE A 135 12.53 14.89 -8.31
C ILE A 135 13.97 14.55 -7.87
N ALA A 136 14.11 13.47 -7.10
CA ALA A 136 15.37 12.78 -6.86
C ALA A 136 15.37 11.44 -7.61
N TYR A 137 16.57 10.90 -7.87
CA TYR A 137 16.71 9.65 -8.58
C TYR A 137 17.46 8.64 -7.74
N LEU A 138 16.87 7.47 -7.58
CA LEU A 138 17.47 6.31 -6.95
C LEU A 138 17.62 5.22 -8.02
N VAL A 139 18.78 4.59 -8.09
CA VAL A 139 18.94 3.34 -8.85
C VAL A 139 19.25 2.25 -7.86
N ASP A 140 18.46 1.19 -7.89
CA ASP A 140 18.61 0.06 -6.99
C ASP A 140 19.76 -0.90 -7.40
N PRO A 141 20.07 -1.96 -6.63
CA PRO A 141 21.13 -2.92 -6.96
C PRO A 141 20.91 -3.65 -8.29
N ASP A 142 19.68 -3.74 -8.77
CA ASP A 142 19.30 -4.40 -10.01
C ASP A 142 19.20 -3.44 -11.20
N GLY A 143 19.64 -2.20 -11.00
CA GLY A 143 19.65 -1.17 -12.06
C GLY A 143 18.28 -0.55 -12.33
N THR A 144 17.28 -0.82 -11.51
CA THR A 144 15.96 -0.21 -11.64
C THR A 144 16.03 1.28 -11.27
N LEU A 145 15.55 2.13 -12.17
CA LEU A 145 15.45 3.57 -11.93
C LEU A 145 14.16 3.88 -11.15
N VAL A 146 14.30 4.34 -9.92
CA VAL A 146 13.20 4.81 -9.09
C VAL A 146 13.20 6.33 -9.03
N ARG A 147 12.19 6.96 -9.62
CA ARG A 147 11.99 8.42 -9.52
C ARG A 147 11.25 8.73 -8.25
N LEU A 148 11.89 9.50 -7.37
CA LEU A 148 11.33 9.97 -6.11
C LEU A 148 10.76 11.35 -6.35
N ILE A 149 9.44 11.49 -6.35
CA ILE A 149 8.74 12.71 -6.78
C ILE A 149 7.99 13.29 -5.59
N GLN A 150 8.27 14.56 -5.27
CA GLN A 150 7.52 15.29 -4.25
C GLN A 150 6.06 15.52 -4.71
N ASN A 151 5.09 15.24 -3.83
CA ASN A 151 3.68 15.57 -4.05
C ASN A 151 3.43 17.07 -3.93
#